data_bdd850fb954f3c471de21a26162f074a
#
_entry.id   bdd850fb954f3c471de21a26162f074a
#
_cell.length_a   1.000
_cell.length_b   1.000
_cell.length_c   1.000
_cell.angle_alpha   90.00
_cell.angle_beta   90.00
_cell.angle_gamma   90.00
#
_symmetry.space_group_name_H-M   'P 1'
#
loop_
_entity.id
_entity.type
_entity.pdbx_description
1 polymer ?
#
loop_
_entity_poly.entity_id
_entity_poly.type
_entity_poly.pdbx_seq_one_letter_code
_entity_poly.pdbx_strand_id
1 'polypeptide(L)'
;MAGFSNRHVGAICLKGTTGQARPGNAPHRVYETPGGMLNAIGLQNPGVNFVVDEILPGLDYDETRFIANVSGSTIEEYIEVTRRFDDSPVDAIEINISCPNVKEGGVAFGNDPDMSARVVEACRKATGKPLITKLSPNQTDIAANARRCIEAGTDAFSAINTLMGMAIDAERRRTVIGNNQGGLSGPAIKPVALLRVHQVYQVARPHGVPIIGQGGVASATDAIEFLLAGATAVGVGTGLFYDPLLCQKINQGIQDYLKRHGLGHVSELTGALQLN
;
A
#
# COMPACT_ATOMS: atom_id res chain seq x y z
N MET A 1 -18.18 14.62 14.66
CA MET A 1 -16.95 15.20 14.08
C MET A 1 -17.32 15.87 12.77
N ALA A 2 -17.62 17.14 12.79
CA ALA A 2 -17.95 17.88 11.58
C ALA A 2 -16.66 18.05 10.76
N GLY A 3 -16.62 17.52 9.53
CA GLY A 3 -15.54 17.75 8.57
C GLY A 3 -14.86 16.51 7.97
N PHE A 4 -15.01 15.33 8.56
CA PHE A 4 -14.52 14.10 7.92
C PHE A 4 -15.62 13.47 7.05
N SER A 5 -15.34 13.21 5.79
CA SER A 5 -16.19 12.43 4.89
C SER A 5 -15.31 11.61 3.96
N ASN A 6 -15.70 10.38 3.67
CA ASN A 6 -15.02 9.50 2.72
C ASN A 6 -15.03 10.07 1.28
N ARG A 7 -15.92 11.02 0.98
CA ARG A 7 -15.97 11.74 -0.33
C ARG A 7 -14.70 12.53 -0.66
N HIS A 8 -13.83 12.74 0.33
CA HIS A 8 -12.55 13.42 0.12
C HIS A 8 -11.42 12.48 -0.33
N VAL A 9 -11.69 11.19 -0.43
CA VAL A 9 -10.73 10.19 -0.91
C VAL A 9 -11.31 9.42 -2.09
N GLY A 10 -10.48 9.12 -3.09
CA GLY A 10 -10.91 8.37 -4.27
C GLY A 10 -11.16 6.89 -3.97
N ALA A 11 -10.46 6.33 -2.98
CA ALA A 11 -10.66 4.98 -2.49
C ALA A 11 -10.13 4.80 -1.07
N ILE A 12 -10.66 3.80 -0.36
CA ILE A 12 -10.16 3.32 0.92
C ILE A 12 -9.64 1.90 0.75
N CYS A 13 -8.36 1.69 1.04
CA CYS A 13 -7.78 0.36 1.11
C CYS A 13 -8.07 -0.26 2.49
N LEU A 14 -8.76 -1.39 2.49
CA LEU A 14 -9.17 -2.08 3.71
C LEU A 14 -7.98 -2.75 4.42
N LYS A 15 -8.22 -3.23 5.64
CA LYS A 15 -7.22 -3.98 6.39
C LYS A 15 -6.81 -5.25 5.66
N GLY A 16 -5.51 -5.56 5.65
CA GLY A 16 -5.00 -6.82 5.13
C GLY A 16 -5.67 -8.01 5.78
N THR A 17 -6.29 -8.85 4.96
CA THR A 17 -7.19 -9.93 5.36
C THR A 17 -6.62 -11.26 4.91
N THR A 18 -6.72 -12.27 5.77
CA THR A 18 -6.28 -13.66 5.55
C THR A 18 -7.49 -14.60 5.55
N GLY A 19 -7.32 -15.84 5.09
CA GLY A 19 -8.40 -16.84 5.07
C GLY A 19 -9.03 -17.02 6.44
N GLN A 20 -8.20 -17.26 7.44
CA GLN A 20 -8.60 -17.38 8.84
C GLN A 20 -8.25 -16.13 9.66
N ALA A 21 -8.93 -15.92 10.78
CA ALA A 21 -8.63 -14.87 11.73
C ALA A 21 -7.19 -14.99 12.27
N ARG A 22 -6.50 -13.86 12.41
CA ARG A 22 -5.16 -13.78 13.02
C ARG A 22 -5.17 -12.79 14.19
N PRO A 23 -4.66 -13.20 15.37
CA PRO A 23 -4.58 -12.32 16.54
C PRO A 23 -3.51 -11.24 16.40
N GLY A 24 -2.58 -11.41 15.45
CA GLY A 24 -1.39 -10.57 15.31
C GLY A 24 -0.30 -10.90 16.32
N ASN A 25 0.75 -10.08 16.31
CA ASN A 25 1.88 -10.25 17.25
C ASN A 25 1.52 -9.76 18.66
N ALA A 26 2.24 -10.24 19.65
CA ALA A 26 2.14 -9.75 21.03
C ALA A 26 2.60 -8.27 21.14
N PRO A 27 2.07 -7.48 22.09
CA PRO A 27 2.58 -6.15 22.42
C PRO A 27 4.02 -6.21 22.96
N HIS A 28 4.85 -5.12 22.85
CA HIS A 28 4.56 -3.88 22.15
C HIS A 28 4.84 -4.06 20.66
N ARG A 29 3.94 -3.60 19.81
CA ARG A 29 4.01 -3.82 18.37
C ARG A 29 3.93 -2.56 17.53
N VAL A 30 3.94 -1.40 18.18
CA VAL A 30 4.05 -0.07 17.56
C VAL A 30 5.02 0.76 18.39
N TYR A 31 5.87 1.54 17.70
CA TYR A 31 6.80 2.46 18.32
C TYR A 31 7.00 3.69 17.44
N GLU A 32 6.87 4.87 18.04
CA GLU A 32 7.09 6.14 17.36
C GLU A 32 8.59 6.40 17.21
N THR A 33 9.01 6.91 16.04
CA THR A 33 10.38 7.30 15.74
C THR A 33 10.43 8.78 15.35
N PRO A 34 11.59 9.46 15.38
CA PRO A 34 11.67 10.88 15.05
C PRO A 34 11.08 11.28 13.69
N GLY A 35 11.04 10.37 12.72
CA GLY A 35 10.53 10.64 11.39
C GLY A 35 9.39 9.74 10.95
N GLY A 36 8.74 9.05 11.89
CA GLY A 36 7.65 8.13 11.53
C GLY A 36 7.33 7.10 12.60
N MET A 37 7.03 5.88 12.20
CA MET A 37 6.53 4.83 13.08
C MET A 37 7.09 3.46 12.65
N LEU A 38 7.53 2.66 13.63
CA LEU A 38 7.75 1.22 13.46
C LEU A 38 6.50 0.47 13.87
N ASN A 39 6.11 -0.53 13.07
CA ASN A 39 5.04 -1.44 13.45
C ASN A 39 5.39 -2.90 13.15
N ALA A 40 4.88 -3.78 14.00
CA ALA A 40 4.91 -5.22 13.86
C ALA A 40 3.55 -5.80 14.26
N ILE A 41 2.48 -5.39 13.58
CA ILE A 41 1.10 -5.78 13.92
C ILE A 41 0.87 -7.28 13.71
N GLY A 42 1.53 -7.91 12.73
CA GLY A 42 1.39 -9.34 12.45
C GLY A 42 0.08 -9.73 11.79
N LEU A 43 -0.42 -8.90 10.87
CA LEU A 43 -1.66 -9.14 10.12
C LEU A 43 -2.89 -9.41 11.00
N GLN A 44 -3.02 -8.73 12.15
CA GLN A 44 -4.24 -8.85 12.96
C GLN A 44 -5.48 -8.54 12.10
N ASN A 45 -6.35 -9.53 11.93
CA ASN A 45 -7.59 -9.40 11.17
C ASN A 45 -8.58 -10.51 11.56
N PRO A 46 -9.90 -10.34 11.32
CA PRO A 46 -10.93 -11.29 11.72
C PRO A 46 -11.15 -12.46 10.73
N GLY A 47 -10.39 -12.53 9.63
CA GLY A 47 -10.59 -13.49 8.55
C GLY A 47 -11.57 -12.99 7.48
N VAL A 48 -11.43 -13.53 6.26
CA VAL A 48 -12.15 -13.03 5.08
C VAL A 48 -13.66 -13.17 5.20
N ASN A 49 -14.16 -14.26 5.77
CA ASN A 49 -15.60 -14.46 5.90
C ASN A 49 -16.23 -13.38 6.79
N PHE A 50 -15.62 -13.10 7.95
CA PHE A 50 -16.11 -12.02 8.81
C PHE A 50 -16.07 -10.65 8.13
N VAL A 51 -15.00 -10.36 7.38
CA VAL A 51 -14.90 -9.09 6.65
C VAL A 51 -16.03 -8.97 5.63
N VAL A 52 -16.29 -10.01 4.83
CA VAL A 52 -17.29 -9.98 3.77
C VAL A 52 -18.72 -9.97 4.33
N ASP A 53 -18.98 -10.77 5.36
CA ASP A 53 -20.33 -10.98 5.87
C ASP A 53 -20.77 -9.90 6.89
N GLU A 54 -19.82 -9.34 7.66
CA GLU A 54 -20.14 -8.45 8.77
C GLU A 54 -19.63 -7.00 8.58
N ILE A 55 -18.47 -6.80 7.91
CA ILE A 55 -17.90 -5.47 7.77
C ILE A 55 -18.35 -4.78 6.49
N LEU A 56 -18.25 -5.47 5.34
CA LEU A 56 -18.57 -4.85 4.04
C LEU A 56 -20.01 -4.36 3.92
N PRO A 57 -21.05 -5.03 4.47
CA PRO A 57 -22.42 -4.53 4.40
C PRO A 57 -22.66 -3.18 5.10
N GLY A 58 -21.78 -2.82 6.05
CA GLY A 58 -21.85 -1.55 6.78
C GLY A 58 -21.11 -0.39 6.10
N LEU A 59 -20.48 -0.58 4.94
CA LEU A 59 -19.74 0.45 4.23
C LEU A 59 -20.66 1.23 3.27
N ASP A 60 -20.39 2.53 3.12
CA ASP A 60 -21.10 3.41 2.21
C ASP A 60 -20.36 3.49 0.86
N TYR A 61 -20.82 2.70 -0.10
CA TYR A 61 -20.24 2.61 -1.45
C TYR A 61 -20.61 3.81 -2.34
N ASP A 62 -21.55 4.66 -1.92
CA ASP A 62 -21.89 5.90 -2.63
C ASP A 62 -20.92 7.04 -2.30
N GLU A 63 -20.22 6.96 -1.17
CA GLU A 63 -19.24 7.99 -0.77
C GLU A 63 -17.87 7.81 -1.41
N THR A 64 -17.36 6.57 -1.51
CA THR A 64 -16.01 6.28 -2.04
C THR A 64 -15.92 4.83 -2.51
N ARG A 65 -14.79 4.49 -3.15
CA ARG A 65 -14.46 3.13 -3.56
C ARG A 65 -13.74 2.36 -2.47
N PHE A 66 -13.91 1.04 -2.42
CA PHE A 66 -13.24 0.19 -1.45
C PHE A 66 -12.35 -0.84 -2.14
N ILE A 67 -11.09 -0.89 -1.73
CA ILE A 67 -10.09 -1.83 -2.22
C ILE A 67 -9.87 -2.88 -1.13
N ALA A 68 -10.19 -4.14 -1.39
CA ALA A 68 -9.86 -5.22 -0.48
C ALA A 68 -8.35 -5.46 -0.47
N ASN A 69 -7.74 -5.66 0.70
CA ASN A 69 -6.33 -6.00 0.79
C ASN A 69 -6.19 -7.48 1.19
N VAL A 70 -5.63 -8.27 0.29
CA VAL A 70 -5.45 -9.72 0.43
C VAL A 70 -4.06 -10.03 0.91
N SER A 71 -3.95 -10.85 1.94
CA SER A 71 -2.70 -11.38 2.47
C SER A 71 -2.82 -12.88 2.73
N GLY A 72 -1.73 -13.61 2.61
CA GLY A 72 -1.72 -15.05 2.86
C GLY A 72 -0.31 -15.56 3.15
N SER A 73 -0.22 -16.80 3.61
CA SER A 73 1.03 -17.53 3.84
C SER A 73 1.31 -18.53 2.74
N THR A 74 0.31 -18.91 1.94
CA THR A 74 0.41 -19.82 0.80
C THR A 74 -0.33 -19.26 -0.41
N ILE A 75 0.00 -19.74 -1.62
CA ILE A 75 -0.69 -19.34 -2.85
C ILE A 75 -2.17 -19.72 -2.78
N GLU A 76 -2.49 -20.87 -2.19
CA GLU A 76 -3.86 -21.36 -2.01
C GLU A 76 -4.68 -20.40 -1.13
N GLU A 77 -4.09 -19.88 -0.06
CA GLU A 77 -4.73 -18.89 0.81
C GLU A 77 -4.98 -17.58 0.05
N TYR A 78 -4.02 -17.11 -0.77
CA TYR A 78 -4.24 -15.95 -1.64
C TYR A 78 -5.41 -16.17 -2.60
N ILE A 79 -5.50 -17.35 -3.23
CA ILE A 79 -6.61 -17.71 -4.15
C ILE A 79 -7.96 -17.70 -3.41
N GLU A 80 -8.03 -18.35 -2.24
CA GLU A 80 -9.24 -18.44 -1.43
C GLU A 80 -9.76 -17.04 -1.05
N VAL A 81 -8.89 -16.21 -0.48
CA VAL A 81 -9.26 -14.86 -0.04
C VAL A 81 -9.64 -13.97 -1.23
N THR A 82 -8.92 -14.09 -2.35
CA THR A 82 -9.22 -13.34 -3.59
C THR A 82 -10.61 -13.69 -4.11
N ARG A 83 -10.97 -14.98 -4.21
CA ARG A 83 -12.30 -15.43 -4.65
C ARG A 83 -13.41 -14.90 -3.76
N ARG A 84 -13.19 -14.94 -2.44
CA ARG A 84 -14.19 -14.47 -1.49
C ARG A 84 -14.45 -12.97 -1.62
N PHE A 85 -13.41 -12.17 -1.94
CA PHE A 85 -13.57 -10.76 -2.25
C PHE A 85 -14.11 -10.50 -3.68
N ASP A 86 -13.84 -11.37 -4.65
CA ASP A 86 -14.41 -11.24 -6.00
C ASP A 86 -15.93 -11.29 -5.97
N ASP A 87 -16.51 -12.17 -5.14
CA ASP A 87 -17.95 -12.30 -4.93
C ASP A 87 -18.56 -11.18 -4.04
N SER A 88 -17.76 -10.18 -3.61
CA SER A 88 -18.18 -9.11 -2.71
C SER A 88 -18.32 -7.76 -3.44
N PRO A 89 -18.91 -6.72 -2.81
CA PRO A 89 -19.12 -5.42 -3.46
C PRO A 89 -17.86 -4.54 -3.57
N VAL A 90 -16.66 -5.00 -3.16
CA VAL A 90 -15.44 -4.19 -3.30
C VAL A 90 -15.13 -3.87 -4.76
N ASP A 91 -14.52 -2.71 -5.00
CA ASP A 91 -14.25 -2.21 -6.37
C ASP A 91 -12.96 -2.80 -6.97
N ALA A 92 -11.98 -3.16 -6.14
CA ALA A 92 -10.69 -3.70 -6.56
C ALA A 92 -10.07 -4.58 -5.46
N ILE A 93 -9.07 -5.35 -5.83
CA ILE A 93 -8.33 -6.23 -4.93
C ILE A 93 -6.84 -5.87 -4.97
N GLU A 94 -6.27 -5.50 -3.81
CA GLU A 94 -4.85 -5.30 -3.61
C GLU A 94 -4.24 -6.56 -3.00
N ILE A 95 -3.32 -7.23 -3.69
CA ILE A 95 -2.57 -8.36 -3.15
C ILE A 95 -1.31 -7.88 -2.44
N ASN A 96 -1.23 -8.13 -1.15
CA ASN A 96 -0.12 -7.71 -0.29
C ASN A 96 0.93 -8.82 -0.19
N ILE A 97 1.84 -8.89 -1.15
CA ILE A 97 2.92 -9.87 -1.20
C ILE A 97 4.16 -9.46 -0.39
N SER A 98 4.09 -8.35 0.35
CA SER A 98 5.27 -7.67 0.93
C SER A 98 5.16 -7.39 2.43
N CYS A 99 4.34 -8.14 3.19
CA CYS A 99 4.21 -7.92 4.62
C CYS A 99 5.47 -8.40 5.37
N PRO A 100 6.24 -7.50 6.04
CA PRO A 100 7.49 -7.85 6.70
C PRO A 100 7.32 -8.62 8.03
N ASN A 101 6.07 -8.76 8.50
CA ASN A 101 5.77 -9.33 9.81
C ASN A 101 5.28 -10.78 9.77
N VAL A 102 5.30 -11.43 8.60
CA VAL A 102 4.86 -12.82 8.41
C VAL A 102 6.02 -13.64 7.84
N LYS A 103 6.47 -14.67 8.57
CA LYS A 103 7.67 -15.43 8.24
C LYS A 103 7.57 -16.23 6.94
N GLU A 104 6.39 -16.71 6.58
CA GLU A 104 6.18 -17.60 5.44
C GLU A 104 5.36 -16.94 4.31
N GLY A 105 4.80 -15.75 4.52
CA GLY A 105 4.08 -14.99 3.51
C GLY A 105 4.84 -13.73 3.14
N GLY A 106 4.15 -12.73 2.75
CA GLY A 106 4.59 -11.37 2.55
C GLY A 106 6.03 -11.14 2.05
N VAL A 107 7.01 -11.10 2.94
CA VAL A 107 8.40 -10.75 2.58
C VAL A 107 9.01 -11.77 1.60
N ALA A 108 8.81 -13.05 1.82
CA ALA A 108 9.39 -14.09 0.98
C ALA A 108 8.86 -14.00 -0.46
N PHE A 109 7.55 -13.87 -0.63
CA PHE A 109 6.95 -13.73 -1.95
C PHE A 109 7.36 -12.42 -2.63
N GLY A 110 7.33 -11.30 -1.91
CA GLY A 110 7.58 -9.97 -2.45
C GLY A 110 9.04 -9.67 -2.81
N ASN A 111 9.99 -10.50 -2.40
CA ASN A 111 11.42 -10.29 -2.68
C ASN A 111 11.94 -11.14 -3.85
N ASP A 112 11.18 -12.13 -4.29
CA ASP A 112 11.50 -12.96 -5.45
C ASP A 112 10.53 -12.64 -6.59
N PRO A 113 11.01 -12.17 -7.76
CA PRO A 113 10.15 -11.80 -8.89
C PRO A 113 9.30 -12.94 -9.43
N ASP A 114 9.82 -14.17 -9.47
CA ASP A 114 9.09 -15.32 -10.00
C ASP A 114 8.02 -15.79 -9.00
N MET A 115 8.31 -15.76 -7.71
CA MET A 115 7.30 -16.03 -6.68
C MET A 115 6.20 -14.97 -6.66
N SER A 116 6.56 -13.69 -6.80
CA SER A 116 5.59 -12.60 -6.95
C SER A 116 4.67 -12.83 -8.15
N ALA A 117 5.25 -13.16 -9.32
CA ALA A 117 4.49 -13.43 -10.53
C ALA A 117 3.52 -14.63 -10.36
N ARG A 118 3.97 -15.72 -9.70
CA ARG A 118 3.10 -16.88 -9.42
C ARG A 118 1.89 -16.51 -8.55
N VAL A 119 2.08 -15.68 -7.53
CA VAL A 119 0.95 -15.21 -6.69
C VAL A 119 0.00 -14.33 -7.52
N VAL A 120 0.54 -13.38 -8.29
CA VAL A 120 -0.25 -12.51 -9.18
C VAL A 120 -1.06 -13.32 -10.18
N GLU A 121 -0.43 -14.25 -10.90
CA GLU A 121 -1.10 -15.11 -11.88
C GLU A 121 -2.21 -15.96 -11.25
N ALA A 122 -1.95 -16.51 -10.06
CA ALA A 122 -2.92 -17.30 -9.33
C ALA A 122 -4.14 -16.45 -8.90
N CYS A 123 -3.90 -15.24 -8.37
CA CYS A 123 -4.96 -14.32 -8.01
C CYS A 123 -5.70 -13.79 -9.25
N ARG A 124 -4.99 -13.51 -10.36
CA ARG A 124 -5.63 -13.07 -11.60
C ARG A 124 -6.64 -14.09 -12.13
N LYS A 125 -6.34 -15.39 -12.02
CA LYS A 125 -7.26 -16.46 -12.39
C LYS A 125 -8.44 -16.60 -11.42
N ALA A 126 -8.36 -16.00 -10.26
CA ALA A 126 -9.36 -16.10 -9.20
C ALA A 126 -10.33 -14.91 -9.13
N THR A 127 -10.09 -13.82 -9.88
CA THR A 127 -10.92 -12.62 -9.87
C THR A 127 -11.07 -11.98 -11.24
N GLY A 128 -12.23 -11.39 -11.52
CA GLY A 128 -12.45 -10.50 -12.66
C GLY A 128 -12.24 -9.02 -12.34
N LYS A 129 -12.10 -8.68 -11.04
CA LYS A 129 -11.93 -7.29 -10.59
C LYS A 129 -10.52 -6.75 -10.91
N PRO A 130 -10.33 -5.41 -10.90
CA PRO A 130 -9.01 -4.80 -10.96
C PRO A 130 -8.09 -5.37 -9.88
N LEU A 131 -6.91 -5.85 -10.29
CA LEU A 131 -5.91 -6.49 -9.43
C LEU A 131 -4.71 -5.58 -9.25
N ILE A 132 -4.45 -5.15 -8.02
CA ILE A 132 -3.37 -4.24 -7.65
C ILE A 132 -2.30 -5.05 -6.92
N THR A 133 -1.04 -4.99 -7.39
CA THR A 133 0.07 -5.64 -6.67
C THR A 133 0.81 -4.65 -5.80
N LYS A 134 0.87 -4.94 -4.49
CA LYS A 134 1.58 -4.10 -3.51
C LYS A 134 3.02 -4.55 -3.36
N LEU A 135 3.95 -3.69 -3.80
CA LEU A 135 5.37 -3.99 -3.87
C LEU A 135 6.12 -3.63 -2.59
N SER A 136 7.08 -4.50 -2.22
CA SER A 136 8.00 -4.29 -1.11
C SER A 136 9.16 -3.38 -1.51
N PRO A 137 9.60 -2.44 -0.66
CA PRO A 137 10.86 -1.73 -0.86
C PRO A 137 12.09 -2.56 -0.48
N ASN A 138 11.90 -3.67 0.27
CA ASN A 138 12.97 -4.46 0.89
C ASN A 138 13.54 -5.48 -0.09
N GLN A 139 13.82 -5.04 -1.29
CA GLN A 139 14.37 -5.85 -2.39
C GLN A 139 15.38 -5.05 -3.20
N THR A 140 16.28 -5.74 -3.88
CA THR A 140 17.36 -5.11 -4.65
C THR A 140 16.81 -4.47 -5.92
N ASP A 141 16.01 -5.19 -6.71
CA ASP A 141 15.47 -4.74 -8.00
C ASP A 141 13.95 -4.80 -8.03
N ILE A 142 13.30 -3.70 -7.63
CA ILE A 142 11.85 -3.57 -7.65
C ILE A 142 11.31 -3.51 -9.09
N ALA A 143 12.11 -3.04 -10.05
CA ALA A 143 11.71 -2.94 -11.44
C ALA A 143 11.62 -4.33 -12.10
N ALA A 144 12.54 -5.25 -11.77
CA ALA A 144 12.45 -6.64 -12.22
C ALA A 144 11.18 -7.31 -11.67
N ASN A 145 10.87 -7.10 -10.40
CA ASN A 145 9.65 -7.62 -9.79
C ASN A 145 8.39 -7.06 -10.47
N ALA A 146 8.35 -5.75 -10.70
CA ALA A 146 7.23 -5.12 -11.39
C ALA A 146 7.02 -5.68 -12.81
N ARG A 147 8.11 -5.89 -13.60
CA ARG A 147 8.01 -6.51 -14.93
C ARG A 147 7.35 -7.88 -14.86
N ARG A 148 7.78 -8.74 -13.94
CA ARG A 148 7.22 -10.09 -13.78
C ARG A 148 5.75 -10.07 -13.34
N CYS A 149 5.36 -9.09 -12.51
CA CYS A 149 3.96 -8.90 -12.10
C CYS A 149 3.08 -8.40 -13.26
N ILE A 150 3.60 -7.54 -14.16
CA ILE A 150 2.90 -7.10 -15.39
C ILE A 150 2.63 -8.30 -16.28
N GLU A 151 3.65 -9.12 -16.55
CA GLU A 151 3.54 -10.35 -17.35
C GLU A 151 2.52 -11.33 -16.75
N ALA A 152 2.38 -11.36 -15.44
CA ALA A 152 1.44 -12.20 -14.70
C ALA A 152 0.00 -11.63 -14.63
N GLY A 153 -0.24 -10.41 -15.13
CA GLY A 153 -1.59 -9.84 -15.28
C GLY A 153 -2.03 -8.93 -14.14
N THR A 154 -1.11 -8.20 -13.48
CA THR A 154 -1.50 -7.10 -12.61
C THR A 154 -2.06 -5.93 -13.42
N ASP A 155 -3.14 -5.29 -12.92
CA ASP A 155 -3.76 -4.12 -13.55
C ASP A 155 -3.15 -2.80 -13.04
N ALA A 156 -2.61 -2.82 -11.80
CA ALA A 156 -2.00 -1.65 -11.18
C ALA A 156 -0.96 -2.06 -10.14
N PHE A 157 -0.15 -1.10 -9.69
CA PHE A 157 0.74 -1.26 -8.56
C PHE A 157 0.36 -0.35 -7.40
N SER A 158 0.61 -0.79 -6.16
CA SER A 158 0.83 0.11 -5.04
C SER A 158 2.29 -0.01 -4.57
N ALA A 159 2.99 1.10 -4.48
CA ALA A 159 4.40 1.19 -4.13
C ALA A 159 4.63 2.41 -3.22
N ILE A 160 5.14 2.17 -2.02
CA ILE A 160 5.74 0.96 -1.47
C ILE A 160 5.08 0.50 -0.16
N ASN A 161 5.33 -0.74 0.26
CA ASN A 161 5.09 -1.17 1.63
C ASN A 161 6.15 -0.58 2.57
N THR A 162 6.14 -0.93 3.84
CA THR A 162 7.06 -0.43 4.87
C THR A 162 8.50 -0.92 4.67
N LEU A 163 9.46 -0.08 5.06
CA LEU A 163 10.89 -0.41 5.06
C LEU A 163 11.25 -1.13 6.37
N MET A 164 12.02 -2.20 6.30
CA MET A 164 12.45 -2.92 7.52
C MET A 164 13.32 -2.03 8.41
N GLY A 165 13.03 -2.02 9.70
CA GLY A 165 13.73 -1.24 10.69
C GLY A 165 13.73 -1.87 12.09
N MET A 166 14.55 -1.31 12.98
CA MET A 166 14.66 -1.71 14.37
C MET A 166 14.82 -0.47 15.27
N ALA A 167 14.27 -0.53 16.47
CA ALA A 167 14.55 0.45 17.52
C ALA A 167 15.04 -0.25 18.78
N ILE A 168 16.03 0.36 19.46
CA ILE A 168 16.71 -0.19 20.61
C ILE A 168 16.59 0.77 21.79
N ASP A 169 16.20 0.25 22.96
CA ASP A 169 16.36 0.91 24.23
C ASP A 169 17.79 0.64 24.73
N ALA A 170 18.64 1.65 24.67
CA ALA A 170 20.05 1.53 25.00
C ALA A 170 20.28 1.20 26.49
N GLU A 171 19.45 1.75 27.39
CA GLU A 171 19.57 1.51 28.83
C GLU A 171 19.22 0.08 29.18
N ARG A 172 18.16 -0.44 28.59
CA ARG A 172 17.73 -1.81 28.78
C ARG A 172 18.47 -2.82 27.90
N ARG A 173 19.20 -2.34 26.90
CA ARG A 173 19.89 -3.15 25.87
C ARG A 173 18.97 -4.17 25.21
N ARG A 174 17.77 -3.73 24.85
CA ARG A 174 16.70 -4.54 24.25
C ARG A 174 16.01 -3.80 23.12
N THR A 175 15.38 -4.55 22.23
CA THR A 175 14.48 -4.00 21.23
C THR A 175 13.21 -3.45 21.89
N VAL A 176 12.68 -2.35 21.35
CA VAL A 176 11.48 -1.67 21.90
C VAL A 176 10.18 -2.35 21.47
N ILE A 177 10.17 -3.07 20.34
CA ILE A 177 9.00 -3.85 19.90
C ILE A 177 9.24 -5.33 20.08
N GLY A 178 8.18 -6.06 20.48
CA GLY A 178 8.28 -7.47 20.85
C GLY A 178 8.74 -8.42 19.74
N ASN A 179 8.54 -8.06 18.48
CA ASN A 179 8.98 -8.81 17.30
C ASN A 179 10.44 -8.50 16.89
N ASN A 180 11.19 -7.76 17.70
CA ASN A 180 12.55 -7.28 17.49
C ASN A 180 12.75 -6.31 16.31
N GLN A 181 12.03 -6.49 15.22
CA GLN A 181 12.07 -5.66 14.02
C GLN A 181 10.65 -5.41 13.51
N GLY A 182 10.45 -4.35 12.73
CA GLY A 182 9.15 -4.00 12.19
C GLY A 182 9.27 -3.17 10.92
N GLY A 183 8.13 -2.85 10.34
CA GLY A 183 8.05 -1.97 9.19
C GLY A 183 8.11 -0.51 9.63
N LEU A 184 9.07 0.24 9.11
CA LEU A 184 9.17 1.69 9.25
C LEU A 184 8.28 2.36 8.20
N SER A 185 7.47 3.32 8.63
CA SER A 185 6.58 4.16 7.82
C SER A 185 6.67 5.62 8.26
N GLY A 186 6.06 6.53 7.49
CA GLY A 186 6.09 7.97 7.75
C GLY A 186 7.15 8.73 6.97
N PRO A 187 7.34 10.04 7.22
CA PRO A 187 8.20 10.92 6.41
C PRO A 187 9.63 10.41 6.18
N ALA A 188 10.19 9.68 7.14
CA ALA A 188 11.55 9.14 7.04
C ALA A 188 11.78 8.23 5.82
N ILE A 189 10.75 7.55 5.32
CA ILE A 189 10.90 6.64 4.16
C ILE A 189 10.60 7.31 2.81
N LYS A 190 10.12 8.58 2.78
CA LYS A 190 9.72 9.26 1.54
C LYS A 190 10.79 9.23 0.44
N PRO A 191 12.07 9.54 0.70
CA PRO A 191 13.08 9.52 -0.36
C PRO A 191 13.27 8.13 -1.00
N VAL A 192 13.17 7.07 -0.20
CA VAL A 192 13.22 5.69 -0.70
C VAL A 192 11.96 5.39 -1.52
N ALA A 193 10.79 5.78 -1.03
CA ALA A 193 9.52 5.56 -1.71
C ALA A 193 9.47 6.25 -3.08
N LEU A 194 9.89 7.50 -3.18
CA LEU A 194 9.97 8.26 -4.44
C LEU A 194 10.87 7.57 -5.47
N LEU A 195 12.07 7.15 -5.06
CA LEU A 195 12.98 6.41 -5.94
C LEU A 195 12.34 5.11 -6.43
N ARG A 196 11.73 4.33 -5.54
CA ARG A 196 11.09 3.06 -5.90
C ARG A 196 9.89 3.25 -6.81
N VAL A 197 9.03 4.25 -6.57
CA VAL A 197 7.92 4.60 -7.46
C VAL A 197 8.44 4.98 -8.85
N HIS A 198 9.49 5.80 -8.92
CA HIS A 198 10.10 6.16 -10.19
C HIS A 198 10.65 4.94 -10.94
N GLN A 199 11.35 4.03 -10.26
CA GLN A 199 11.84 2.78 -10.85
C GLN A 199 10.70 1.90 -11.40
N VAL A 200 9.60 1.76 -10.66
CA VAL A 200 8.41 1.03 -11.11
C VAL A 200 7.77 1.73 -12.31
N TYR A 201 7.68 3.05 -12.29
CA TYR A 201 7.11 3.84 -13.38
C TYR A 201 7.84 3.62 -14.71
N GLN A 202 9.19 3.53 -14.70
CA GLN A 202 9.96 3.30 -15.92
C GLN A 202 9.57 1.99 -16.64
N VAL A 203 9.13 0.98 -15.90
CA VAL A 203 8.72 -0.31 -16.46
C VAL A 203 7.20 -0.44 -16.64
N ALA A 204 6.40 0.28 -15.85
CA ALA A 204 4.94 0.23 -15.90
C ALA A 204 4.36 1.13 -17.02
N ARG A 205 4.98 2.29 -17.27
CA ARG A 205 4.53 3.27 -18.27
C ARG A 205 4.32 2.70 -19.67
N PRO A 206 5.26 1.90 -20.26
CA PRO A 206 5.06 1.36 -21.59
C PRO A 206 3.85 0.42 -21.73
N HIS A 207 3.37 -0.11 -20.62
CA HIS A 207 2.22 -1.02 -20.54
C HIS A 207 0.93 -0.33 -20.10
N GLY A 208 0.99 0.98 -19.82
CA GLY A 208 -0.17 1.74 -19.32
C GLY A 208 -0.63 1.32 -17.91
N VAL A 209 0.23 0.67 -17.11
CA VAL A 209 -0.11 0.19 -15.76
C VAL A 209 0.04 1.33 -14.75
N PRO A 210 -1.06 1.78 -14.09
CA PRO A 210 -1.03 2.88 -13.14
C PRO A 210 -0.39 2.48 -11.80
N ILE A 211 0.06 3.50 -11.05
CA ILE A 211 0.74 3.31 -9.77
C ILE A 211 0.07 4.15 -8.68
N ILE A 212 -0.27 3.53 -7.56
CA ILE A 212 -0.60 4.21 -6.32
C ILE A 212 0.71 4.40 -5.56
N GLY A 213 1.25 5.63 -5.58
CA GLY A 213 2.48 5.98 -4.87
C GLY A 213 2.22 6.21 -3.39
N GLN A 214 2.98 5.55 -2.51
CA GLN A 214 2.80 5.68 -1.06
C GLN A 214 4.11 5.46 -0.30
N GLY A 215 4.22 6.10 0.87
CA GLY A 215 5.39 5.98 1.76
C GLY A 215 5.91 7.34 2.18
N GLY A 216 5.39 7.86 3.30
CA GLY A 216 5.83 9.11 3.89
C GLY A 216 5.13 10.37 3.41
N VAL A 217 3.97 10.24 2.77
CA VAL A 217 3.13 11.38 2.38
C VAL A 217 2.54 12.04 3.63
N ALA A 218 2.90 13.30 3.86
CA ALA A 218 2.47 14.11 5.01
C ALA A 218 2.03 15.54 4.60
N SER A 219 2.11 15.87 3.30
CA SER A 219 1.72 17.18 2.77
C SER A 219 1.29 17.09 1.30
N ALA A 220 0.70 18.17 0.77
CA ALA A 220 0.40 18.28 -0.65
C ALA A 220 1.67 18.27 -1.52
N THR A 221 2.77 18.86 -1.03
CA THR A 221 4.06 18.83 -1.72
C THR A 221 4.55 17.40 -1.88
N ASP A 222 4.48 16.59 -0.83
CA ASP A 222 4.88 15.18 -0.92
C ASP A 222 4.03 14.43 -1.96
N ALA A 223 2.70 14.66 -1.96
CA ALA A 223 1.82 14.04 -2.95
C ALA A 223 2.17 14.43 -4.39
N ILE A 224 2.49 15.71 -4.62
CA ILE A 224 2.93 16.21 -5.93
C ILE A 224 4.25 15.56 -6.35
N GLU A 225 5.21 15.40 -5.44
CA GLU A 225 6.48 14.70 -5.69
C GLU A 225 6.24 13.25 -6.15
N PHE A 226 5.28 12.53 -5.52
CA PHE A 226 4.90 11.18 -5.96
C PHE A 226 4.28 11.17 -7.35
N LEU A 227 3.40 12.13 -7.67
CA LEU A 227 2.83 12.26 -9.01
C LEU A 227 3.93 12.52 -10.04
N LEU A 228 4.83 13.45 -9.78
CA LEU A 228 5.98 13.74 -10.65
C LEU A 228 6.88 12.52 -10.85
N ALA A 229 7.10 11.72 -9.79
CA ALA A 229 7.87 10.49 -9.88
C ALA A 229 7.21 9.38 -10.72
N GLY A 230 5.92 9.53 -11.06
CA GLY A 230 5.19 8.61 -11.94
C GLY A 230 3.95 7.94 -11.31
N ALA A 231 3.58 8.33 -10.09
CA ALA A 231 2.33 7.86 -9.51
C ALA A 231 1.12 8.47 -10.24
N THR A 232 0.07 7.69 -10.38
CA THR A 232 -1.25 8.12 -10.91
C THR A 232 -2.18 8.54 -9.79
N ALA A 233 -2.02 7.92 -8.63
CA ALA A 233 -2.72 8.25 -7.39
C ALA A 233 -1.74 8.17 -6.21
N VAL A 234 -2.13 8.76 -5.06
CA VAL A 234 -1.27 8.82 -3.88
C VAL A 234 -1.97 8.17 -2.69
N GLY A 235 -1.28 7.25 -2.01
CA GLY A 235 -1.75 6.58 -0.81
C GLY A 235 -1.23 7.26 0.46
N VAL A 236 -2.13 7.53 1.41
CA VAL A 236 -1.83 8.14 2.71
C VAL A 236 -2.10 7.13 3.81
N GLY A 237 -1.09 6.82 4.62
CA GLY A 237 -1.20 5.90 5.76
C GLY A 237 -0.86 6.59 7.08
N THR A 238 0.39 6.53 7.51
CA THR A 238 0.87 7.04 8.80
C THR A 238 0.50 8.51 9.06
N GLY A 239 0.45 9.34 8.01
CA GLY A 239 0.05 10.75 8.12
C GLY A 239 -1.33 10.96 8.75
N LEU A 240 -2.26 10.02 8.59
CA LEU A 240 -3.61 10.10 9.16
C LEU A 240 -3.63 9.96 10.69
N PHE A 241 -2.61 9.36 11.31
CA PHE A 241 -2.49 9.31 12.77
C PHE A 241 -2.17 10.69 13.38
N TYR A 242 -1.50 11.55 12.62
CA TYR A 242 -1.14 12.90 13.03
C TYR A 242 -2.18 13.93 12.60
N ASP A 243 -2.76 13.78 11.41
CA ASP A 243 -3.76 14.68 10.84
C ASP A 243 -4.86 13.90 10.12
N PRO A 244 -6.00 13.65 10.77
CA PRO A 244 -7.14 12.95 10.16
C PRO A 244 -7.74 13.65 8.93
N LEU A 245 -7.50 14.95 8.74
CA LEU A 245 -7.97 15.74 7.60
C LEU A 245 -6.92 15.89 6.50
N LEU A 246 -5.81 15.16 6.59
CA LEU A 246 -4.66 15.29 5.68
C LEU A 246 -5.05 15.10 4.20
N CYS A 247 -5.93 14.15 3.89
CA CYS A 247 -6.37 13.92 2.50
C CYS A 247 -7.07 15.13 1.89
N GLN A 248 -7.90 15.84 2.66
CA GLN A 248 -8.54 17.08 2.19
C GLN A 248 -7.51 18.18 1.91
N LYS A 249 -6.54 18.34 2.82
CA LYS A 249 -5.46 19.33 2.67
C LYS A 249 -4.58 19.02 1.46
N ILE A 250 -4.29 17.74 1.22
CA ILE A 250 -3.56 17.29 0.04
C ILE A 250 -4.33 17.64 -1.24
N ASN A 251 -5.62 17.30 -1.32
CA ASN A 251 -6.43 17.59 -2.50
C ASN A 251 -6.50 19.09 -2.77
N GLN A 252 -6.69 19.91 -1.74
CA GLN A 252 -6.67 21.38 -1.90
C GLN A 252 -5.31 21.87 -2.40
N GLY A 253 -4.22 21.38 -1.81
CA GLY A 253 -2.87 21.80 -2.22
C GLY A 253 -2.50 21.37 -3.64
N ILE A 254 -2.98 20.21 -4.12
CA ILE A 254 -2.83 19.77 -5.51
C ILE A 254 -3.59 20.74 -6.42
N GLN A 255 -4.84 21.09 -6.11
CA GLN A 255 -5.62 22.05 -6.90
C GLN A 255 -4.93 23.41 -6.98
N ASP A 256 -4.38 23.91 -5.87
CA ASP A 256 -3.66 25.18 -5.82
C ASP A 256 -2.36 25.14 -6.63
N TYR A 257 -1.67 23.99 -6.64
CA TYR A 257 -0.49 23.78 -7.47
C TYR A 257 -0.85 23.82 -8.97
N LEU A 258 -1.88 23.07 -9.39
CA LEU A 258 -2.34 23.07 -10.78
C LEU A 258 -2.66 24.48 -11.26
N LYS A 259 -3.41 25.27 -10.46
CA LYS A 259 -3.74 26.66 -10.78
C LYS A 259 -2.49 27.53 -10.95
N ARG A 260 -1.52 27.43 -10.02
CA ARG A 260 -0.27 28.23 -10.07
C ARG A 260 0.59 27.90 -11.29
N HIS A 261 0.53 26.66 -11.78
CA HIS A 261 1.33 26.20 -12.91
C HIS A 261 0.56 26.19 -14.24
N GLY A 262 -0.72 26.64 -14.26
CA GLY A 262 -1.54 26.68 -15.47
C GLY A 262 -1.88 25.30 -16.04
N LEU A 263 -1.92 24.26 -15.18
CA LEU A 263 -2.25 22.88 -15.55
C LEU A 263 -3.76 22.66 -15.46
N GLY A 264 -4.32 21.99 -16.45
CA GLY A 264 -5.75 21.70 -16.54
C GLY A 264 -6.18 20.45 -15.78
N HIS A 265 -5.28 19.49 -15.63
CA HIS A 265 -5.60 18.19 -15.04
C HIS A 265 -4.42 17.59 -14.27
N VAL A 266 -4.72 16.85 -13.18
CA VAL A 266 -3.69 16.24 -12.34
C VAL A 266 -2.84 15.19 -13.07
N SER A 267 -3.37 14.55 -14.11
CA SER A 267 -2.61 13.59 -14.93
C SER A 267 -1.42 14.21 -15.67
N GLU A 268 -1.39 15.53 -15.84
CA GLU A 268 -0.25 16.22 -16.42
C GLU A 268 0.99 16.21 -15.52
N LEU A 269 0.81 15.89 -14.23
CA LEU A 269 1.90 15.71 -13.28
C LEU A 269 2.51 14.32 -13.35
N THR A 270 1.77 13.30 -13.82
CA THR A 270 2.22 11.91 -13.76
C THR A 270 3.46 11.69 -14.62
N GLY A 271 4.60 11.48 -13.95
CA GLY A 271 5.89 11.25 -14.62
C GLY A 271 6.50 12.47 -15.28
N ALA A 272 6.05 13.68 -14.93
CA ALA A 272 6.57 14.93 -15.45
C ALA A 272 7.89 15.37 -14.78
N LEU A 273 8.51 14.52 -13.96
CA LEU A 273 9.82 14.76 -13.36
C LEU A 273 10.89 14.97 -14.44
N GLN A 274 11.63 16.06 -14.34
CA GLN A 274 12.82 16.31 -15.15
C GLN A 274 14.06 15.86 -14.36
N LEU A 275 14.84 14.99 -14.97
CA LEU A 275 16.11 14.53 -14.41
C LEU A 275 17.24 15.45 -14.89
N ASN A 276 18.27 15.65 -14.03
CA ASN A 276 19.47 16.42 -14.35
C ASN A 276 20.39 15.69 -15.32
#